data_d2c036be8e05f234ba015e4367b90034
#
_entry.id   d2c036be8e05f234ba015e4367b90034
#
_cell.length_a   1.000
_cell.length_b   1.000
_cell.length_c   1.000
_cell.angle_alpha   90.00
_cell.angle_beta   90.00
_cell.angle_gamma   90.00
#
_symmetry.space_group_name_H-M   'P 1'
#
loop_
_entity.id
_entity.type
_entity.pdbx_description
1 polymer ?
#
loop_
_entity_poly.entity_id
_entity_poly.type
_entity_poly.pdbx_seq_one_letter_code
_entity_poly.pdbx_strand_id
1 'polypeptide(L)'
;MPALILRVMTLLLLGSACAQAAQDSNADLYDPVAPANSAFVRVLNLSDSNVEVTLSGKNKPQSVTGGQFGGYRFVAPGVQRITVAGQVLEHELKANTASTVLYRDGQLQLIADQFVNEPRKAQIAFYNFTAKPAALKTLDGQHVVVDMLEHDQTGSRMVNELKIAFAAYAGDARLVDFDELFLKKGRSYSYALLPAGSGFRAITLANSIDPTE
;
A
#
# COMPACT_ATOMS: atom_id res chain seq x y z
N MET A 1 20.92 -60.26 43.14
CA MET A 1 20.80 -60.09 41.68
C MET A 1 19.52 -59.32 41.38
N PRO A 2 19.55 -58.06 41.02
CA PRO A 2 18.43 -57.49 40.28
C PRO A 2 18.93 -56.88 38.99
N ALA A 3 18.14 -57.10 37.96
CA ALA A 3 18.32 -56.64 36.59
C ALA A 3 18.05 -55.13 36.45
N LEU A 4 19.00 -54.46 35.78
CA LEU A 4 18.95 -53.05 35.46
C LEU A 4 18.08 -52.81 34.17
N ILE A 5 16.92 -52.24 34.32
CA ILE A 5 16.04 -51.87 33.17
C ILE A 5 16.46 -50.51 32.69
N LEU A 6 17.11 -50.46 31.50
CA LEU A 6 17.47 -49.26 30.78
C LEU A 6 16.22 -48.71 30.03
N ARG A 7 15.64 -47.61 30.51
CA ARG A 7 14.57 -46.88 29.80
C ARG A 7 15.19 -45.95 28.78
N VAL A 8 15.07 -46.30 27.51
CA VAL A 8 15.34 -45.38 26.38
C VAL A 8 14.15 -44.42 26.26
N MET A 9 14.41 -43.16 26.55
CA MET A 9 13.44 -42.07 26.37
C MET A 9 13.62 -41.48 24.96
N THR A 10 12.74 -41.89 24.06
CA THR A 10 12.73 -41.34 22.69
C THR A 10 12.12 -39.95 22.72
N LEU A 11 12.96 -38.95 22.49
CA LEU A 11 12.56 -37.54 22.38
C LEU A 11 11.94 -37.30 20.97
N LEU A 12 10.62 -37.17 20.89
CA LEU A 12 9.94 -36.75 19.66
C LEU A 12 10.17 -35.23 19.49
N LEU A 13 11.02 -34.87 18.55
CA LEU A 13 11.14 -33.51 18.04
C LEU A 13 9.92 -33.22 17.10
N LEU A 14 8.91 -32.54 17.63
CA LEU A 14 7.84 -31.95 16.84
C LEU A 14 8.42 -30.74 16.08
N GLY A 15 8.80 -30.98 14.84
CA GLY A 15 9.13 -29.94 13.91
C GLY A 15 7.87 -29.11 13.59
N SER A 16 7.80 -27.88 14.12
CA SER A 16 6.79 -26.90 13.68
C SER A 16 7.07 -26.52 12.23
N ALA A 17 6.35 -27.13 11.29
CA ALA A 17 6.30 -26.65 9.92
C ALA A 17 5.61 -25.28 9.95
N CYS A 18 6.37 -24.20 9.75
CA CYS A 18 5.81 -22.91 9.39
C CYS A 18 5.11 -23.10 8.04
N ALA A 19 3.78 -23.20 8.07
CA ALA A 19 2.97 -23.05 6.88
C ALA A 19 3.15 -21.61 6.37
N GLN A 20 4.03 -21.43 5.39
CA GLN A 20 3.99 -20.24 4.56
C GLN A 20 2.64 -20.28 3.86
N ALA A 21 1.75 -19.38 4.25
CA ALA A 21 0.51 -19.13 3.53
C ALA A 21 0.91 -18.79 2.09
N ALA A 22 0.66 -19.71 1.16
CA ALA A 22 0.70 -19.43 -0.25
C ALA A 22 -0.29 -18.28 -0.46
N GLN A 23 0.21 -17.12 -0.95
CA GLN A 23 -0.66 -16.03 -1.37
C GLN A 23 -1.63 -16.61 -2.39
N ASP A 24 -2.89 -16.58 -2.02
CA ASP A 24 -3.97 -17.23 -2.75
C ASP A 24 -4.06 -16.63 -4.15
N SER A 25 -3.67 -17.40 -5.15
CA SER A 25 -3.75 -16.99 -6.58
C SER A 25 -5.20 -16.76 -7.04
N ASN A 26 -6.16 -17.05 -6.19
CA ASN A 26 -7.60 -16.87 -6.43
C ASN A 26 -8.15 -15.54 -5.92
N ALA A 27 -7.39 -14.73 -5.18
CA ALA A 27 -7.84 -13.41 -4.72
C ALA A 27 -8.26 -12.52 -5.90
N ASP A 28 -7.61 -12.67 -7.05
CA ASP A 28 -7.91 -11.93 -8.28
C ASP A 28 -9.29 -12.24 -8.88
N LEU A 29 -9.92 -13.37 -8.51
CA LEU A 29 -11.24 -13.80 -9.01
C LEU A 29 -12.41 -13.17 -8.24
N TYR A 30 -12.14 -12.56 -7.08
CA TYR A 30 -13.16 -12.00 -6.18
C TYR A 30 -13.04 -10.50 -5.98
N ASP A 31 -12.14 -9.82 -6.70
CA ASP A 31 -12.05 -8.37 -6.63
C ASP A 31 -13.38 -7.74 -7.09
N PRO A 32 -14.00 -6.86 -6.31
CA PRO A 32 -15.20 -6.14 -6.73
C PRO A 32 -14.96 -5.41 -8.04
N VAL A 33 -15.88 -5.56 -8.98
CA VAL A 33 -15.80 -4.85 -10.27
C VAL A 33 -16.48 -3.49 -10.12
N ALA A 34 -15.71 -2.43 -10.25
CA ALA A 34 -16.24 -1.07 -10.20
C ALA A 34 -17.11 -0.79 -11.45
N PRO A 35 -18.27 -0.12 -11.29
CA PRO A 35 -19.04 0.38 -12.43
C PRO A 35 -18.19 1.25 -13.36
N ALA A 36 -18.56 1.29 -14.65
CA ALA A 36 -17.90 2.19 -15.60
C ALA A 36 -17.98 3.65 -15.12
N ASN A 37 -16.93 4.42 -15.41
CA ASN A 37 -16.81 5.82 -15.00
C ASN A 37 -16.79 6.09 -13.49
N SER A 38 -16.50 5.09 -12.67
CA SER A 38 -16.29 5.31 -11.24
C SER A 38 -15.05 6.20 -10.98
N ALA A 39 -15.10 6.95 -9.89
CA ALA A 39 -13.92 7.52 -9.25
C ALA A 39 -13.43 6.58 -8.15
N PHE A 40 -12.13 6.55 -7.91
CA PHE A 40 -11.52 5.70 -6.88
C PHE A 40 -10.91 6.57 -5.80
N VAL A 41 -11.15 6.22 -4.54
CA VAL A 41 -10.57 6.92 -3.40
C VAL A 41 -10.14 5.93 -2.35
N ARG A 42 -9.01 6.20 -1.71
CA ARG A 42 -8.54 5.48 -0.52
C ARG A 42 -8.02 6.45 0.52
N VAL A 43 -7.78 5.96 1.72
CA VAL A 43 -7.15 6.73 2.79
C VAL A 43 -5.77 6.15 3.08
N LEU A 44 -4.78 7.02 3.23
CA LEU A 44 -3.52 6.72 3.91
C LEU A 44 -3.59 7.31 5.31
N ASN A 45 -3.61 6.45 6.30
CA ASN A 45 -3.66 6.84 7.70
C ASN A 45 -2.24 6.96 8.26
N LEU A 46 -1.76 8.18 8.51
CA LEU A 46 -0.44 8.42 9.11
C LEU A 46 -0.48 8.61 10.64
N SER A 47 -1.62 8.38 11.28
CA SER A 47 -1.68 8.32 12.75
C SER A 47 -1.24 6.95 13.27
N ASP A 48 -1.03 6.84 14.58
CA ASP A 48 -0.61 5.58 15.23
C ASP A 48 -1.80 4.66 15.57
N SER A 49 -3.03 5.12 15.36
CA SER A 49 -4.26 4.36 15.69
C SER A 49 -5.08 4.05 14.44
N ASN A 50 -5.92 3.02 14.53
CA ASN A 50 -6.89 2.74 13.49
C ASN A 50 -7.90 3.87 13.38
N VAL A 51 -8.30 4.20 12.15
CA VAL A 51 -9.34 5.19 11.87
C VAL A 51 -10.49 4.57 11.10
N GLU A 52 -11.68 5.08 11.34
CA GLU A 52 -12.87 4.75 10.57
C GLU A 52 -13.03 5.76 9.44
N VAL A 53 -13.30 5.25 8.24
CA VAL A 53 -13.50 6.02 7.02
C VAL A 53 -14.91 5.78 6.50
N THR A 54 -15.68 6.85 6.32
CA THR A 54 -16.98 6.81 5.65
C THR A 54 -16.97 7.65 4.39
N LEU A 55 -17.67 7.18 3.36
CA LEU A 55 -17.81 7.86 2.08
C LEU A 55 -19.29 8.06 1.78
N SER A 56 -19.65 9.21 1.19
CA SER A 56 -21.01 9.42 0.70
C SER A 56 -21.39 8.31 -0.30
N GLY A 57 -22.61 7.82 -0.19
CA GLY A 57 -23.11 6.72 -1.03
C GLY A 57 -22.63 5.31 -0.65
N LYS A 58 -21.85 5.16 0.42
CA LYS A 58 -21.43 3.86 0.95
C LYS A 58 -22.05 3.59 2.33
N ASN A 59 -22.61 2.41 2.50
CA ASN A 59 -23.32 2.04 3.74
C ASN A 59 -22.39 1.48 4.83
N LYS A 60 -21.22 1.00 4.44
CA LYS A 60 -20.27 0.38 5.38
C LYS A 60 -19.04 1.27 5.53
N PRO A 61 -18.62 1.56 6.77
CA PRO A 61 -17.33 2.19 7.01
C PRO A 61 -16.18 1.22 6.68
N GLN A 62 -15.02 1.79 6.38
CA GLN A 62 -13.75 1.07 6.24
C GLN A 62 -12.88 1.39 7.44
N SER A 63 -12.29 0.37 8.07
CA SER A 63 -11.26 0.57 9.08
C SER A 63 -9.88 0.59 8.42
N VAL A 64 -9.11 1.64 8.65
CA VAL A 64 -7.73 1.77 8.13
C VAL A 64 -6.75 1.78 9.28
N THR A 65 -5.87 0.80 9.31
CA THR A 65 -4.84 0.66 10.33
C THR A 65 -3.87 1.84 10.34
N GLY A 66 -3.41 2.22 11.53
CA GLY A 66 -2.39 3.25 11.71
C GLY A 66 -1.14 2.97 10.89
N GLY A 67 -0.66 3.97 10.17
CA GLY A 67 0.49 3.89 9.31
C GLY A 67 0.32 3.03 8.05
N GLN A 68 -0.90 2.82 7.55
CA GLN A 68 -1.18 1.98 6.38
C GLN A 68 -2.12 2.66 5.39
N PHE A 69 -2.10 2.17 4.15
CA PHE A 69 -3.14 2.46 3.17
C PHE A 69 -4.36 1.58 3.42
N GLY A 70 -5.56 2.15 3.27
CA GLY A 70 -6.78 1.39 3.01
C GLY A 70 -6.84 0.91 1.55
N GLY A 71 -7.68 -0.09 1.27
CA GLY A 71 -8.03 -0.46 -0.09
C GLY A 71 -8.80 0.68 -0.79
N TYR A 72 -8.71 0.73 -2.11
CA TYR A 72 -9.52 1.69 -2.88
C TYR A 72 -11.00 1.37 -2.77
N ARG A 73 -11.81 2.40 -2.64
CA ARG A 73 -13.27 2.32 -2.76
C ARG A 73 -13.69 3.09 -4.00
N PHE A 74 -14.64 2.55 -4.75
CA PHE A 74 -15.19 3.25 -5.91
C PHE A 74 -16.47 4.01 -5.52
N VAL A 75 -16.62 5.21 -6.06
CA VAL A 75 -17.78 6.10 -5.88
C VAL A 75 -18.21 6.67 -7.22
N ALA A 76 -19.43 7.18 -7.30
CA ALA A 76 -19.85 7.97 -8.44
C ALA A 76 -19.00 9.24 -8.54
N PRO A 77 -18.68 9.74 -9.76
CA PRO A 77 -18.02 11.03 -9.90
C PRO A 77 -18.91 12.18 -9.39
N GLY A 78 -18.31 13.30 -9.06
CA GLY A 78 -18.96 14.47 -8.48
C GLY A 78 -18.47 14.78 -7.08
N VAL A 79 -19.16 15.68 -6.38
CA VAL A 79 -18.79 16.07 -5.02
C VAL A 79 -19.05 14.91 -4.06
N GLN A 80 -17.98 14.46 -3.42
CA GLN A 80 -18.01 13.39 -2.43
C GLN A 80 -17.62 13.94 -1.06
N ARG A 81 -18.33 13.45 -0.04
CA ARG A 81 -17.99 13.70 1.36
C ARG A 81 -17.23 12.49 1.88
N ILE A 82 -16.01 12.73 2.31
CA ILE A 82 -15.09 11.74 2.87
C ILE A 82 -14.89 12.10 4.33
N THR A 83 -15.24 11.20 5.23
CA THR A 83 -15.05 11.41 6.68
C THR A 83 -14.03 10.42 7.20
N VAL A 84 -13.00 10.90 7.89
CA VAL A 84 -11.95 10.09 8.51
C VAL A 84 -11.78 10.55 9.96
N ALA A 85 -11.98 9.65 10.92
CA ALA A 85 -11.86 9.96 12.35
C ALA A 85 -12.64 11.23 12.75
N GLY A 86 -13.82 11.45 12.17
CA GLY A 86 -14.68 12.62 12.45
C GLY A 86 -14.32 13.88 11.66
N GLN A 87 -13.17 13.94 10.99
CA GLN A 87 -12.82 15.04 10.09
C GLN A 87 -13.49 14.86 8.73
N VAL A 88 -13.95 15.94 8.13
CA VAL A 88 -14.70 15.91 6.86
C VAL A 88 -13.94 16.63 5.77
N LEU A 89 -13.81 15.99 4.63
CA LEU A 89 -13.33 16.56 3.38
C LEU A 89 -14.43 16.43 2.32
N GLU A 90 -14.83 17.55 1.72
CA GLU A 90 -15.68 17.57 0.52
C GLU A 90 -14.82 17.89 -0.69
N HIS A 91 -14.87 17.03 -1.70
CA HIS A 91 -14.07 17.20 -2.91
C HIS A 91 -14.79 16.65 -4.14
N GLU A 92 -14.62 17.32 -5.27
CA GLU A 92 -15.13 16.85 -6.55
C GLU A 92 -14.19 15.79 -7.13
N LEU A 93 -14.64 14.53 -7.15
CA LEU A 93 -13.91 13.41 -7.75
C LEU A 93 -14.34 13.23 -9.22
N LYS A 94 -13.37 13.10 -10.11
CA LYS A 94 -13.60 12.94 -11.54
C LYS A 94 -13.70 11.46 -11.91
N ALA A 95 -14.51 11.15 -12.93
CA ALA A 95 -14.63 9.82 -13.48
C ALA A 95 -13.26 9.29 -13.95
N ASN A 96 -13.03 7.99 -13.73
CA ASN A 96 -11.81 7.28 -14.13
C ASN A 96 -10.50 7.84 -13.49
N THR A 97 -10.62 8.54 -12.35
CA THR A 97 -9.46 9.00 -11.59
C THR A 97 -9.35 8.26 -10.26
N ALA A 98 -8.15 8.23 -9.71
CA ALA A 98 -7.87 7.73 -8.37
C ALA A 98 -7.31 8.84 -7.49
N SER A 99 -7.62 8.80 -6.19
CA SER A 99 -7.14 9.76 -5.21
C SER A 99 -6.81 9.07 -3.89
N THR A 100 -5.78 9.56 -3.22
CA THR A 100 -5.44 9.17 -1.85
C THR A 100 -5.71 10.33 -0.91
N VAL A 101 -6.57 10.13 0.08
CA VAL A 101 -6.77 11.08 1.19
C VAL A 101 -5.77 10.75 2.27
N LEU A 102 -4.86 11.67 2.52
CA LEU A 102 -3.89 11.60 3.60
C LEU A 102 -4.56 12.08 4.89
N TYR A 103 -4.55 11.25 5.94
CA TYR A 103 -4.92 11.64 7.30
C TYR A 103 -3.67 11.74 8.14
N ARG A 104 -3.35 12.95 8.58
CA ARG A 104 -2.17 13.27 9.39
C ARG A 104 -2.49 14.39 10.39
N ASP A 105 -2.16 14.19 11.66
CA ASP A 105 -2.32 15.21 12.72
C ASP A 105 -3.74 15.80 12.81
N GLY A 106 -4.77 14.96 12.60
CA GLY A 106 -6.17 15.38 12.62
C GLY A 106 -6.61 16.18 11.39
N GLN A 107 -5.80 16.24 10.34
CA GLN A 107 -6.09 16.95 9.10
C GLN A 107 -6.22 16.01 7.91
N LEU A 108 -7.00 16.42 6.93
CA LEU A 108 -7.19 15.70 5.66
C LEU A 108 -6.60 16.50 4.50
N GLN A 109 -5.82 15.82 3.66
CA GLN A 109 -5.27 16.35 2.42
C GLN A 109 -5.56 15.37 1.30
N LEU A 110 -6.06 15.83 0.16
CA LEU A 110 -6.26 14.98 -1.01
C LEU A 110 -5.06 15.06 -1.93
N ILE A 111 -4.58 13.89 -2.33
CA ILE A 111 -3.50 13.72 -3.32
C ILE A 111 -4.11 13.02 -4.54
N ALA A 112 -4.01 13.64 -5.71
CA ALA A 112 -4.42 13.00 -6.95
C ALA A 112 -3.41 11.91 -7.32
N ASP A 113 -3.87 10.67 -7.42
CA ASP A 113 -3.04 9.56 -7.85
C ASP A 113 -2.87 9.56 -9.37
N GLN A 114 -1.66 9.29 -9.83
CA GLN A 114 -1.38 9.15 -11.25
C GLN A 114 -1.75 7.73 -11.69
N PHE A 115 -3.01 7.52 -12.02
CA PHE A 115 -3.50 6.22 -12.50
C PHE A 115 -3.55 6.17 -14.02
N VAL A 116 -2.97 5.11 -14.61
CA VAL A 116 -3.01 4.83 -16.04
C VAL A 116 -3.54 3.41 -16.25
N ASN A 117 -4.60 3.28 -17.03
CA ASN A 117 -5.13 1.97 -17.38
C ASN A 117 -4.32 1.37 -18.55
N GLU A 118 -3.26 0.62 -18.24
CA GLU A 118 -2.43 -0.11 -19.22
C GLU A 118 -2.33 -1.59 -18.82
N PRO A 119 -3.18 -2.45 -19.36
CA PRO A 119 -3.29 -3.85 -18.92
C PRO A 119 -2.03 -4.70 -19.22
N ARG A 120 -1.13 -4.21 -20.07
CA ARG A 120 0.11 -4.93 -20.44
C ARG A 120 1.31 -4.59 -19.56
N LYS A 121 1.16 -3.63 -18.65
CA LYS A 121 2.21 -3.17 -17.75
C LYS A 121 1.76 -3.25 -16.30
N ALA A 122 2.72 -3.29 -15.38
CA ALA A 122 2.49 -2.98 -13.99
C ALA A 122 2.73 -1.49 -13.75
N GLN A 123 1.92 -0.86 -12.92
CA GLN A 123 2.11 0.53 -12.51
C GLN A 123 2.74 0.60 -11.13
N ILE A 124 3.80 1.38 -10.99
CA ILE A 124 4.40 1.77 -9.72
C ILE A 124 3.98 3.20 -9.43
N ALA A 125 3.52 3.46 -8.20
CA ALA A 125 3.33 4.79 -7.65
C ALA A 125 4.23 4.96 -6.43
N PHE A 126 5.03 6.03 -6.40
CA PHE A 126 5.89 6.38 -5.27
C PHE A 126 5.39 7.67 -4.64
N TYR A 127 5.36 7.70 -3.30
CA TYR A 127 4.90 8.82 -2.48
C TYR A 127 5.99 9.21 -1.52
N ASN A 128 6.38 10.47 -1.50
CA ASN A 128 7.32 11.01 -0.53
C ASN A 128 6.59 11.87 0.51
N PHE A 129 6.41 11.36 1.72
CA PHE A 129 5.82 12.09 2.85
C PHE A 129 6.87 12.62 3.85
N THR A 130 8.12 12.63 3.45
CA THR A 130 9.23 13.14 4.28
C THR A 130 9.63 14.54 3.87
N ALA A 131 10.26 15.27 4.77
CA ALA A 131 10.77 16.61 4.46
C ALA A 131 11.98 16.61 3.51
N LYS A 132 12.58 15.43 3.26
CA LYS A 132 13.73 15.30 2.34
C LYS A 132 13.25 14.92 0.94
N PRO A 133 13.75 15.56 -0.12
CA PRO A 133 13.53 15.08 -1.48
C PRO A 133 14.03 13.64 -1.63
N ALA A 134 13.25 12.79 -2.27
CA ALA A 134 13.57 11.38 -2.43
C ALA A 134 13.14 10.82 -3.79
N ALA A 135 13.95 9.93 -4.34
CA ALA A 135 13.67 9.17 -5.55
C ALA A 135 13.48 7.69 -5.22
N LEU A 136 12.70 6.97 -6.02
CA LEU A 136 12.63 5.52 -5.98
C LEU A 136 13.65 4.95 -6.96
N LYS A 137 14.57 4.12 -6.46
CA LYS A 137 15.59 3.47 -7.30
C LYS A 137 15.60 1.95 -7.05
N THR A 138 16.28 1.21 -7.93
CA THR A 138 16.66 -0.18 -7.68
C THR A 138 17.53 -0.27 -6.42
N LEU A 139 17.58 -1.45 -5.76
CA LEU A 139 18.32 -1.62 -4.50
C LEU A 139 19.80 -1.23 -4.59
N ASP A 140 20.41 -1.42 -5.75
CA ASP A 140 21.80 -1.04 -6.03
C ASP A 140 21.98 0.46 -6.32
N GLY A 141 20.88 1.22 -6.39
CA GLY A 141 20.86 2.66 -6.68
C GLY A 141 21.19 3.04 -8.14
N GLN A 142 21.43 2.04 -9.01
CA GLN A 142 21.92 2.29 -10.38
C GLN A 142 20.83 2.80 -11.33
N HIS A 143 19.56 2.45 -11.07
CA HIS A 143 18.46 2.80 -11.97
C HIS A 143 17.38 3.57 -11.21
N VAL A 144 17.08 4.77 -11.72
CA VAL A 144 15.95 5.58 -11.23
C VAL A 144 14.66 5.01 -11.80
N VAL A 145 13.72 4.70 -10.91
CA VAL A 145 12.39 4.18 -11.22
C VAL A 145 11.36 5.32 -11.22
N VAL A 146 11.37 6.13 -10.16
CA VAL A 146 10.59 7.38 -10.08
C VAL A 146 11.57 8.48 -9.70
N ASP A 147 11.54 9.58 -10.44
CA ASP A 147 12.41 10.73 -10.24
C ASP A 147 12.20 11.35 -8.85
N MET A 148 13.09 12.27 -8.48
CA MET A 148 13.06 12.92 -7.19
C MET A 148 11.75 13.66 -6.96
N LEU A 149 11.11 13.38 -5.84
CA LEU A 149 9.87 13.99 -5.37
C LEU A 149 10.16 14.83 -4.13
N GLU A 150 9.58 16.01 -4.09
CA GLU A 150 9.54 16.85 -2.89
C GLU A 150 8.52 16.30 -1.86
N HIS A 151 8.41 16.97 -0.72
CA HIS A 151 7.44 16.64 0.33
C HIS A 151 6.00 16.63 -0.21
N ASP A 152 5.23 15.61 0.16
CA ASP A 152 3.82 15.40 -0.22
C ASP A 152 3.60 15.29 -1.74
N GLN A 153 4.63 14.92 -2.49
CA GLN A 153 4.52 14.63 -3.92
C GLN A 153 4.40 13.13 -4.20
N THR A 154 3.78 12.83 -5.34
CA THR A 154 3.69 11.47 -5.90
C THR A 154 4.14 11.46 -7.35
N GLY A 155 4.75 10.36 -7.74
CA GLY A 155 5.14 10.07 -9.11
C GLY A 155 4.87 8.62 -9.48
N SER A 156 4.77 8.32 -10.77
CA SER A 156 4.48 6.96 -11.21
C SER A 156 5.33 6.53 -12.39
N ARG A 157 5.45 5.21 -12.56
CA ARG A 157 6.09 4.59 -13.71
C ARG A 157 5.42 3.28 -14.09
N MET A 158 5.31 3.05 -15.40
CA MET A 158 4.88 1.77 -15.97
C MET A 158 6.10 0.89 -16.21
N VAL A 159 6.04 -0.35 -15.71
CA VAL A 159 7.13 -1.34 -15.87
C VAL A 159 6.59 -2.65 -16.45
N ASN A 160 7.49 -3.48 -16.96
CA ASN A 160 7.15 -4.85 -17.32
C ASN A 160 6.93 -5.69 -16.08
N GLU A 161 6.25 -6.81 -16.24
CA GLU A 161 6.11 -7.81 -15.18
C GLU A 161 7.51 -8.30 -14.74
N LEU A 162 7.80 -8.19 -13.46
CA LEU A 162 9.04 -8.67 -12.85
C LEU A 162 8.92 -8.77 -11.33
N LYS A 163 9.79 -9.57 -10.73
CA LYS A 163 9.96 -9.65 -9.28
C LYS A 163 11.13 -8.76 -8.88
N ILE A 164 10.89 -7.76 -8.03
CA ILE A 164 11.89 -6.74 -7.70
C ILE A 164 11.61 -6.10 -6.34
N ALA A 165 12.67 -5.67 -5.68
CA ALA A 165 12.64 -4.76 -4.55
C ALA A 165 13.27 -3.41 -4.95
N PHE A 166 12.79 -2.35 -4.32
CA PHE A 166 13.28 -0.99 -4.51
C PHE A 166 13.81 -0.40 -3.20
N ALA A 167 14.45 0.75 -3.30
CA ALA A 167 14.80 1.57 -2.15
C ALA A 167 14.54 3.05 -2.44
N ALA A 168 14.26 3.81 -1.39
CA ALA A 168 14.22 5.27 -1.45
C ALA A 168 15.63 5.84 -1.30
N TYR A 169 15.95 6.85 -2.09
CA TYR A 169 17.24 7.53 -2.08
C TYR A 169 17.08 9.05 -2.02
N ALA A 170 17.92 9.70 -1.21
CA ALA A 170 18.13 11.15 -1.25
C ALA A 170 19.50 11.39 -1.90
N GLY A 171 19.52 11.76 -3.18
CA GLY A 171 20.74 11.73 -4.00
C GLY A 171 21.31 10.32 -4.10
N ASP A 172 22.53 10.09 -3.59
CA ASP A 172 23.17 8.78 -3.54
C ASP A 172 23.00 8.07 -2.19
N ALA A 173 22.42 8.73 -1.19
CA ALA A 173 22.20 8.15 0.11
C ALA A 173 20.92 7.30 0.12
N ARG A 174 21.07 5.99 0.38
CA ARG A 174 19.96 5.06 0.58
C ARG A 174 19.29 5.35 1.92
N LEU A 175 17.97 5.56 1.91
CA LEU A 175 17.18 5.93 3.08
C LEU A 175 16.53 4.71 3.72
N VAL A 176 15.80 3.91 2.94
CA VAL A 176 15.07 2.72 3.39
C VAL A 176 14.76 1.80 2.20
N ASP A 177 14.66 0.51 2.50
CA ASP A 177 14.26 -0.51 1.53
C ASP A 177 12.77 -0.74 1.58
N PHE A 178 12.20 -1.07 0.43
CA PHE A 178 10.84 -1.55 0.27
C PHE A 178 10.84 -3.07 0.09
N ASP A 179 9.75 -3.72 0.50
CA ASP A 179 9.59 -5.15 0.33
C ASP A 179 9.62 -5.56 -1.14
N GLU A 180 10.17 -6.75 -1.39
CA GLU A 180 10.17 -7.35 -2.73
C GLU A 180 8.76 -7.77 -3.13
N LEU A 181 8.29 -7.33 -4.29
CA LEU A 181 7.01 -7.73 -4.86
C LEU A 181 7.19 -8.33 -6.26
N PHE A 182 6.27 -9.23 -6.61
CA PHE A 182 6.08 -9.66 -7.99
C PHE A 182 5.07 -8.70 -8.65
N LEU A 183 5.57 -7.83 -9.51
CA LEU A 183 4.80 -6.81 -10.22
C LEU A 183 4.09 -7.44 -11.41
N LYS A 184 2.81 -7.79 -11.27
CA LYS A 184 1.99 -8.40 -12.31
C LYS A 184 1.44 -7.36 -13.28
N LYS A 185 1.30 -7.72 -14.55
CA LYS A 185 0.62 -6.91 -15.59
C LYS A 185 -0.80 -6.55 -15.16
N GLY A 186 -1.27 -5.36 -15.52
CA GLY A 186 -2.61 -4.87 -15.21
C GLY A 186 -2.84 -4.54 -13.73
N ARG A 187 -1.80 -4.61 -12.89
CA ARG A 187 -1.88 -4.28 -11.46
C ARG A 187 -1.09 -3.03 -11.14
N SER A 188 -1.47 -2.36 -10.05
CA SER A 188 -0.77 -1.19 -9.53
C SER A 188 -0.24 -1.44 -8.13
N TYR A 189 0.88 -0.78 -7.82
CA TYR A 189 1.64 -0.96 -6.58
C TYR A 189 2.00 0.39 -6.01
N SER A 190 1.90 0.55 -4.71
CA SER A 190 2.24 1.79 -4.00
C SER A 190 3.43 1.58 -3.10
N TYR A 191 4.36 2.51 -3.18
CA TYR A 191 5.57 2.60 -2.36
C TYR A 191 5.54 3.96 -1.67
N ALA A 192 5.42 4.00 -0.35
CA ALA A 192 5.38 5.25 0.38
C ALA A 192 6.56 5.35 1.36
N LEU A 193 7.25 6.48 1.28
CA LEU A 193 8.32 6.85 2.18
C LEU A 193 7.77 7.80 3.25
N LEU A 194 7.90 7.40 4.52
CA LEU A 194 7.36 8.13 5.66
C LEU A 194 8.47 8.48 6.67
N PRO A 195 8.30 9.57 7.43
CA PRO A 195 9.14 9.80 8.58
C PRO A 195 8.86 8.77 9.68
N ALA A 196 9.89 8.34 10.42
CA ALA A 196 9.76 7.45 11.58
C ALA A 196 10.85 7.79 12.60
N GLY A 197 10.49 8.47 13.68
CA GLY A 197 11.45 8.94 14.66
C GLY A 197 12.57 9.77 14.02
N SER A 198 13.84 9.33 14.18
CA SER A 198 14.99 9.97 13.53
C SER A 198 15.32 9.43 12.14
N GLY A 199 14.55 8.43 11.65
CA GLY A 199 14.78 7.74 10.37
C GLY A 199 13.58 7.77 9.45
N PHE A 200 13.45 6.70 8.67
CA PHE A 200 12.42 6.55 7.65
C PHE A 200 11.75 5.19 7.76
N ARG A 201 10.50 5.12 7.35
CA ARG A 201 9.72 3.89 7.21
C ARG A 201 9.22 3.76 5.78
N ALA A 202 9.25 2.54 5.28
CA ALA A 202 8.68 2.16 3.99
C ALA A 202 7.32 1.51 4.16
N ILE A 203 6.39 1.80 3.25
CA ILE A 203 5.18 1.01 3.04
C ILE A 203 5.22 0.49 1.61
N THR A 204 5.02 -0.82 1.45
CA THR A 204 4.91 -1.49 0.15
C THR A 204 3.53 -2.13 0.07
N LEU A 205 2.76 -1.84 -0.97
CA LEU A 205 1.40 -2.34 -1.13
C LEU A 205 1.09 -2.71 -2.58
N ALA A 206 0.58 -3.93 -2.80
CA ALA A 206 -0.19 -4.24 -4.00
C ALA A 206 -1.59 -3.64 -3.85
N ASN A 207 -1.94 -2.70 -4.71
CA ASN A 207 -3.23 -2.00 -4.62
C ASN A 207 -4.39 -2.94 -4.94
N SER A 208 -5.47 -2.83 -4.19
CA SER A 208 -6.71 -3.58 -4.36
C SER A 208 -7.92 -2.70 -4.12
N ILE A 209 -9.08 -3.15 -4.59
CA ILE A 209 -10.36 -2.59 -4.17
C ILE A 209 -10.72 -3.19 -2.80
N ASP A 210 -11.33 -2.38 -1.94
CA ASP A 210 -11.76 -2.82 -0.61
C ASP A 210 -12.79 -3.95 -0.74
N PRO A 211 -12.61 -5.11 -0.10
CA PRO A 211 -13.54 -6.24 -0.21
C PRO A 211 -14.92 -5.99 0.39
N THR A 212 -15.13 -4.88 1.12
CA THR A 212 -16.44 -4.48 1.67
C THR A 212 -17.32 -3.72 0.68
N GLU A 213 -16.85 -3.53 -0.54
CA GLU A 213 -17.57 -2.87 -1.63
C GLU A 213 -18.80 -3.67 -2.10
#